data_a609b8f6bd0cb3e543ed4ce526321526
#
_entry.id   a609b8f6bd0cb3e543ed4ce526321526
#
_cell.length_a   1.000
_cell.length_b   1.000
_cell.length_c   1.000
_cell.angle_alpha   90.00
_cell.angle_beta   90.00
_cell.angle_gamma   90.00
#
_symmetry.space_group_name_H-M   'P 1'
#
loop_
_entity.id
_entity.type
_entity.pdbx_description
1 polymer ?
#
loop_
_entity_poly.entity_id
_entity_poly.type
_entity_poly.pdbx_seq_one_letter_code
_entity_poly.pdbx_strand_id
1 'polypeptide(L)'
;MNKVIDFINVNRERYLDELKTLLAIPSISALPEHAADVRRCAEWCGDEMRRIGLTGVELFETPGNPVVYGEWLGAAGAPTILFYGHYDVQPVDPLELWQSPPFEATVRDGEIYARGAADDKGQVFMHIKAVEAFLKNGGQLPCNIKDRKSTRLNSSH
;
A
#
# COMPACT_ATOMS: atom_id res chain seq x y z
N MET A 1 -19.45 -8.65 -10.70
CA MET A 1 -19.00 -7.25 -10.64
C MET A 1 -19.74 -6.47 -9.56
N ASN A 2 -21.09 -6.45 -9.57
CA ASN A 2 -21.87 -5.68 -8.59
C ASN A 2 -21.52 -5.99 -7.13
N LYS A 3 -21.42 -7.28 -6.75
CA LYS A 3 -21.08 -7.68 -5.37
C LYS A 3 -19.73 -7.14 -4.88
N VAL A 4 -18.75 -7.02 -5.78
CA VAL A 4 -17.42 -6.46 -5.43
C VAL A 4 -17.54 -4.97 -5.15
N ILE A 5 -18.28 -4.24 -5.98
CA ILE A 5 -18.55 -2.81 -5.78
C ILE A 5 -19.35 -2.58 -4.50
N ASP A 6 -20.37 -3.38 -4.26
CA ASP A 6 -21.18 -3.31 -3.04
C ASP A 6 -20.33 -3.54 -1.79
N PHE A 7 -19.41 -4.50 -1.84
CA PHE A 7 -18.47 -4.75 -0.75
C PHE A 7 -17.55 -3.54 -0.49
N ILE A 8 -17.02 -2.92 -1.55
CA ILE A 8 -16.19 -1.71 -1.42
C ILE A 8 -17.01 -0.59 -0.76
N ASN A 9 -18.22 -0.37 -1.21
CA ASN A 9 -19.10 0.68 -0.68
C ASN A 9 -19.43 0.47 0.80
N VAL A 10 -19.76 -0.75 1.20
CA VAL A 10 -20.06 -1.11 2.60
C VAL A 10 -18.83 -0.95 3.49
N ASN A 11 -17.62 -1.17 2.95
CA ASN A 11 -16.36 -1.07 3.70
C ASN A 11 -15.65 0.29 3.55
N ARG A 12 -16.29 1.30 2.98
CA ARG A 12 -15.67 2.59 2.67
C ARG A 12 -15.02 3.26 3.89
N GLU A 13 -15.73 3.32 5.00
CA GLU A 13 -15.23 3.91 6.26
C GLU A 13 -13.99 3.16 6.76
N ARG A 14 -14.08 1.83 6.83
CA ARG A 14 -12.94 0.97 7.22
C ARG A 14 -11.74 1.19 6.31
N TYR A 15 -11.95 1.24 5.00
CA TYR A 15 -10.85 1.48 4.04
C TYR A 15 -10.23 2.85 4.23
N LEU A 16 -11.02 3.86 4.54
CA LEU A 16 -10.50 5.20 4.82
C LEU A 16 -9.64 5.22 6.09
N ASP A 17 -10.07 4.54 7.15
CA ASP A 17 -9.33 4.47 8.40
C ASP A 17 -8.02 3.65 8.26
N GLU A 18 -8.07 2.55 7.53
CA GLU A 18 -6.88 1.75 7.21
C GLU A 18 -5.89 2.54 6.34
N LEU A 19 -6.36 3.32 5.36
CA LEU A 19 -5.51 4.21 4.56
C LEU A 19 -4.88 5.30 5.43
N LYS A 20 -5.64 5.94 6.33
CA LYS A 20 -5.09 6.91 7.28
C LYS A 20 -3.99 6.30 8.15
N THR A 21 -4.17 5.05 8.60
CA THR A 21 -3.16 4.33 9.37
C THR A 21 -1.87 4.13 8.58
N LEU A 22 -1.97 3.76 7.30
CA LEU A 22 -0.81 3.63 6.42
C LEU A 22 -0.13 4.98 6.17
N LEU A 23 -0.91 6.04 5.94
CA LEU A 23 -0.39 7.38 5.68
C LEU A 23 0.29 8.01 6.92
N ALA A 24 -0.11 7.61 8.11
CA ALA A 24 0.49 8.08 9.37
C ALA A 24 1.93 7.56 9.61
N ILE A 25 2.39 6.55 8.88
CA ILE A 25 3.75 6.04 8.99
C ILE A 25 4.70 6.94 8.19
N PRO A 26 5.63 7.67 8.79
CA PRO A 26 6.54 8.56 8.09
C PRO A 26 7.72 7.80 7.46
N SER A 27 7.43 6.93 6.49
CA SER A 27 8.40 6.04 5.83
C SER A 27 9.32 6.79 4.86
N ILE A 28 10.05 7.80 5.34
CA ILE A 28 10.95 8.65 4.55
C ILE A 28 12.27 7.91 4.32
N SER A 29 12.40 7.22 3.19
CA SER A 29 13.56 6.34 2.92
C SER A 29 14.89 7.09 2.71
N ALA A 30 14.82 8.39 2.41
CA ALA A 30 15.99 9.24 2.21
C ALA A 30 16.69 9.66 3.51
N LEU A 31 16.03 9.48 4.66
CA LEU A 31 16.50 9.95 5.97
C LEU A 31 16.77 8.75 6.90
N PRO A 32 18.03 8.54 7.33
CA PRO A 32 18.39 7.40 8.20
C PRO A 32 17.61 7.31 9.51
N GLU A 33 17.20 8.42 10.08
CA GLU A 33 16.38 8.49 11.29
C GLU A 33 15.00 7.86 11.13
N HIS A 34 14.50 7.74 9.90
CA HIS A 34 13.24 7.08 9.55
C HIS A 34 13.37 5.59 9.17
N ALA A 35 14.56 4.98 9.32
CA ALA A 35 14.77 3.57 8.95
C ALA A 35 13.77 2.62 9.64
N ALA A 36 13.47 2.85 10.93
CA ALA A 36 12.47 2.08 11.66
C ALA A 36 11.05 2.27 11.11
N ASP A 37 10.71 3.48 10.67
CA ASP A 37 9.41 3.79 10.08
C ASP A 37 9.25 3.14 8.70
N VAL A 38 10.31 3.15 7.90
CA VAL A 38 10.36 2.47 6.60
C VAL A 38 10.11 0.98 6.79
N ARG A 39 10.78 0.35 7.77
CA ARG A 39 10.57 -1.05 8.10
C ARG A 39 9.15 -1.33 8.58
N ARG A 40 8.63 -0.53 9.49
CA ARG A 40 7.23 -0.63 9.97
C ARG A 40 6.23 -0.55 8.83
N CYS A 41 6.49 0.31 7.83
CA CYS A 41 5.63 0.42 6.65
C CYS A 41 5.68 -0.83 5.77
N ALA A 42 6.87 -1.42 5.59
CA ALA A 42 7.01 -2.70 4.89
C ALA A 42 6.25 -3.83 5.60
N GLU A 43 6.40 -3.92 6.93
CA GLU A 43 5.70 -4.89 7.76
C GLU A 43 4.17 -4.72 7.65
N TRP A 44 3.68 -3.48 7.72
CA TRP A 44 2.26 -3.18 7.50
C TRP A 44 1.76 -3.71 6.15
N CYS A 45 2.51 -3.47 5.08
CA CYS A 45 2.14 -3.99 3.74
C CYS A 45 2.08 -5.52 3.73
N GLY A 46 3.07 -6.20 4.32
CA GLY A 46 3.11 -7.66 4.41
C GLY A 46 1.96 -8.24 5.22
N ASP A 47 1.65 -7.64 6.36
CA ASP A 47 0.55 -8.08 7.22
C ASP A 47 -0.80 -7.89 6.54
N GLU A 48 -0.97 -6.78 5.83
CA GLU A 48 -2.17 -6.51 5.07
C GLU A 48 -2.36 -7.50 3.91
N MET A 49 -1.29 -7.81 3.17
CA MET A 49 -1.31 -8.85 2.12
C MET A 49 -1.72 -10.22 2.69
N ARG A 50 -1.20 -10.62 3.86
CA ARG A 50 -1.60 -11.87 4.55
C ARG A 50 -3.07 -11.83 4.95
N ARG A 51 -3.51 -10.73 5.55
CA ARG A 51 -4.89 -10.55 6.03
C ARG A 51 -5.93 -10.69 4.92
N ILE A 52 -5.64 -10.19 3.74
CA ILE A 52 -6.56 -10.26 2.59
C ILE A 52 -6.56 -11.61 1.89
N GLY A 53 -5.54 -12.47 2.12
CA GLY A 53 -5.48 -13.84 1.60
C GLY A 53 -4.44 -14.07 0.52
N LEU A 54 -3.44 -13.21 0.37
CA LEU A 54 -2.25 -13.51 -0.42
C LEU A 54 -1.40 -14.56 0.28
N THR A 55 -0.73 -15.39 -0.50
CA THR A 55 0.18 -16.44 -0.05
C THR A 55 1.64 -16.09 -0.39
N GLY A 56 2.60 -16.85 0.16
CA GLY A 56 4.02 -16.60 -0.09
C GLY A 56 4.46 -15.19 0.33
N VAL A 57 3.78 -14.60 1.33
CA VAL A 57 4.07 -13.22 1.74
C VAL A 57 5.36 -13.19 2.54
N GLU A 58 6.36 -12.51 2.00
CA GLU A 58 7.71 -12.42 2.55
C GLU A 58 8.27 -11.01 2.45
N LEU A 59 9.08 -10.63 3.44
CA LEU A 59 9.92 -9.45 3.42
C LEU A 59 11.35 -9.88 3.08
N PHE A 60 11.80 -9.56 1.87
CA PHE A 60 13.16 -9.83 1.44
C PHE A 60 14.09 -8.71 1.90
N GLU A 61 15.03 -9.04 2.75
CA GLU A 61 16.07 -8.10 3.17
C GLU A 61 16.97 -7.74 2.00
N THR A 62 17.34 -6.48 1.89
CA THR A 62 18.26 -5.97 0.88
C THR A 62 19.35 -5.13 1.58
N PRO A 63 20.45 -4.77 0.90
CA PRO A 63 21.40 -3.80 1.45
C PRO A 63 20.80 -2.43 1.79
N GLY A 64 19.65 -2.10 1.17
CA GLY A 64 18.84 -0.93 1.49
C GLY A 64 17.61 -1.29 2.33
N ASN A 65 16.43 -0.94 1.83
CA ASN A 65 15.18 -1.20 2.53
C ASN A 65 14.54 -2.53 2.05
N PRO A 66 13.72 -3.19 2.87
CA PRO A 66 13.11 -4.46 2.51
C PRO A 66 12.25 -4.39 1.25
N VAL A 67 12.15 -5.48 0.51
CA VAL A 67 11.16 -5.68 -0.54
C VAL A 67 10.07 -6.59 0.00
N VAL A 68 8.81 -6.14 -0.06
CA VAL A 68 7.65 -6.94 0.31
C VAL A 68 7.10 -7.64 -0.92
N TYR A 69 6.90 -8.93 -0.84
CA TYR A 69 6.30 -9.74 -1.90
C TYR A 69 5.13 -10.54 -1.35
N GLY A 70 4.14 -10.78 -2.20
CA GLY A 70 3.04 -11.70 -1.96
C GLY A 70 2.40 -12.11 -3.27
N GLU A 71 1.68 -13.24 -3.29
CA GLU A 71 1.06 -13.74 -4.51
C GLU A 71 -0.28 -14.41 -4.26
N TRP A 72 -1.08 -14.48 -5.32
CA TRP A 72 -2.25 -15.34 -5.40
C TRP A 72 -2.28 -15.99 -6.79
N LEU A 73 -2.16 -17.32 -6.83
CA LEU A 73 -2.02 -18.09 -8.06
C LEU A 73 -3.19 -19.08 -8.28
N GLY A 74 -4.38 -18.73 -7.76
CA GLY A 74 -5.56 -19.60 -7.82
C GLY A 74 -6.33 -19.61 -9.15
N ALA A 75 -5.95 -18.77 -10.14
CA ALA A 75 -6.60 -18.71 -11.45
C ALA A 75 -5.85 -19.60 -12.46
N ALA A 76 -6.11 -20.91 -12.42
CA ALA A 76 -5.45 -21.87 -13.31
C ALA A 76 -5.64 -21.51 -14.79
N GLY A 77 -4.54 -21.44 -15.54
CA GLY A 77 -4.54 -21.11 -16.97
C GLY A 77 -4.76 -19.63 -17.32
N ALA A 78 -5.04 -18.79 -16.33
CA ALA A 78 -5.15 -17.35 -16.54
C ALA A 78 -3.78 -16.65 -16.55
N PRO A 79 -3.66 -15.47 -17.16
CA PRO A 79 -2.42 -14.70 -17.12
C PRO A 79 -2.07 -14.27 -15.69
N THR A 80 -0.79 -13.98 -15.48
CA THR A 80 -0.29 -13.43 -14.21
C THR A 80 0.00 -11.93 -14.39
N ILE A 81 -0.56 -11.11 -13.50
CA ILE A 81 -0.29 -9.68 -13.43
C ILE A 81 0.71 -9.44 -12.29
N LEU A 82 1.75 -8.68 -12.58
CA LEU A 82 2.66 -8.16 -11.57
C LEU A 82 2.22 -6.74 -11.19
N PHE A 83 1.80 -6.56 -9.94
CA PHE A 83 1.65 -5.23 -9.35
C PHE A 83 2.98 -4.77 -8.77
N TYR A 84 3.32 -3.54 -9.06
CA TYR A 84 4.46 -2.85 -8.46
C TYR A 84 3.98 -1.56 -7.81
N GLY A 85 4.57 -1.20 -6.68
CA GLY A 85 4.39 0.07 -6.03
C GLY A 85 5.47 0.28 -4.97
N HIS A 86 5.55 1.51 -4.43
CA HIS A 86 6.48 1.80 -3.35
C HIS A 86 5.77 2.30 -2.09
N TYR A 87 6.31 1.91 -0.94
CA TYR A 87 5.73 2.20 0.36
C TYR A 87 6.45 3.33 1.12
N ASP A 88 7.56 3.83 0.56
CA ASP A 88 8.25 5.00 1.11
C ASP A 88 7.68 6.30 0.56
N VAL A 89 8.08 7.39 1.18
CA VAL A 89 7.69 8.75 0.82
C VAL A 89 8.89 9.69 0.81
N GLN A 90 8.75 10.81 0.10
CA GLN A 90 9.73 11.90 0.12
C GLN A 90 9.67 12.69 1.43
N PRO A 91 10.76 13.38 1.81
CA PRO A 91 10.73 14.37 2.87
C PRO A 91 9.60 15.39 2.71
N VAL A 92 9.22 16.03 3.80
CA VAL A 92 8.06 16.94 3.86
C VAL A 92 8.43 18.41 3.76
N ASP A 93 9.74 18.69 3.68
CA ASP A 93 10.22 20.09 3.60
C ASP A 93 9.80 20.78 2.30
N PRO A 94 9.48 22.08 2.34
CA PRO A 94 9.35 22.90 3.55
C PRO A 94 8.03 22.71 4.29
N LEU A 95 8.11 22.45 5.60
CA LEU A 95 6.95 22.08 6.44
C LEU A 95 5.89 23.19 6.53
N GLU A 96 6.29 24.44 6.46
CA GLU A 96 5.42 25.61 6.53
C GLU A 96 4.45 25.76 5.35
N LEU A 97 4.67 25.02 4.25
CA LEU A 97 3.74 25.02 3.12
C LEU A 97 2.57 24.03 3.29
N TRP A 98 2.64 23.17 4.30
CA TRP A 98 1.56 22.23 4.56
C TRP A 98 0.40 22.91 5.31
N GLN A 99 -0.82 22.77 4.77
CA GLN A 99 -2.04 23.28 5.41
C GLN A 99 -2.54 22.40 6.57
N SER A 100 -2.05 21.17 6.66
CA SER A 100 -2.29 20.22 7.74
C SER A 100 -1.05 19.36 7.93
N PRO A 101 -0.82 18.76 9.13
CA PRO A 101 0.35 17.92 9.35
C PRO A 101 0.48 16.83 8.30
N PRO A 102 1.65 16.66 7.65
CA PRO A 102 1.80 15.79 6.47
C PRO A 102 1.54 14.30 6.73
N PHE A 103 1.64 13.85 7.98
CA PHE A 103 1.37 12.46 8.39
C PHE A 103 0.07 12.31 9.21
N GLU A 104 -0.76 13.35 9.24
CA GLU A 104 -2.12 13.32 9.80
C GLU A 104 -3.14 13.49 8.67
N ALA A 105 -3.50 12.37 8.04
CA ALA A 105 -4.35 12.38 6.86
C ALA A 105 -5.68 13.11 7.11
N THR A 106 -5.86 14.22 6.43
CA THR A 106 -7.03 15.10 6.55
C THR A 106 -7.93 14.97 5.33
N VAL A 107 -9.23 14.77 5.55
CA VAL A 107 -10.22 14.78 4.48
C VAL A 107 -10.84 16.17 4.37
N ARG A 108 -10.76 16.76 3.17
CA ARG A 108 -11.35 18.07 2.84
C ARG A 108 -11.99 17.97 1.44
N ASP A 109 -13.20 18.44 1.30
CA ASP A 109 -13.93 18.50 0.02
C ASP A 109 -13.99 17.15 -0.72
N GLY A 110 -14.00 16.03 0.02
CA GLY A 110 -14.03 14.68 -0.54
C GLY A 110 -12.67 14.13 -0.96
N GLU A 111 -11.59 14.87 -0.75
CA GLU A 111 -10.21 14.47 -1.05
C GLU A 111 -9.40 14.25 0.23
N ILE A 112 -8.40 13.35 0.18
CA ILE A 112 -7.50 13.07 1.30
C ILE A 112 -6.14 13.76 1.07
N TYR A 113 -5.72 14.51 2.07
CA TYR A 113 -4.45 15.27 2.07
C TYR A 113 -3.49 14.69 3.09
N ALA A 114 -2.39 14.12 2.62
CA ALA A 114 -1.26 13.64 3.41
C ALA A 114 -0.05 13.39 2.51
N ARG A 115 1.16 13.31 3.09
CA ARG A 115 2.34 12.81 2.37
C ARG A 115 2.12 11.33 2.00
N GLY A 116 2.33 10.98 0.72
CA GLY A 116 2.13 9.63 0.20
C GLY A 116 0.69 9.31 -0.24
N ALA A 117 -0.29 10.21 -0.03
CA ALA A 117 -1.66 9.96 -0.47
C ALA A 117 -1.78 9.76 -1.99
N ALA A 118 -0.99 10.49 -2.78
CA ALA A 118 -0.95 10.40 -4.24
C ALA A 118 0.33 9.78 -4.81
N ASP A 119 1.38 9.59 -3.99
CA ASP A 119 2.68 9.02 -4.42
C ASP A 119 3.37 8.31 -3.24
N ASP A 120 3.25 6.99 -3.09
CA ASP A 120 2.51 6.01 -3.89
C ASP A 120 1.60 5.12 -2.98
N LYS A 121 1.54 5.45 -1.65
CA LYS A 121 0.77 4.66 -0.67
C LYS A 121 -0.72 4.54 -1.02
N GLY A 122 -1.31 5.59 -1.60
CA GLY A 122 -2.70 5.55 -2.06
C GLY A 122 -2.91 4.49 -3.14
N GLN A 123 -2.05 4.43 -4.15
CA GLN A 123 -2.11 3.45 -5.23
C GLN A 123 -1.80 2.04 -4.73
N VAL A 124 -0.76 1.90 -3.88
CA VAL A 124 -0.46 0.63 -3.19
C VAL A 124 -1.68 0.11 -2.44
N PHE A 125 -2.33 0.99 -1.68
CA PHE A 125 -3.52 0.65 -0.93
C PHE A 125 -4.69 0.23 -1.83
N MET A 126 -4.96 0.98 -2.92
CA MET A 126 -6.03 0.64 -3.88
C MET A 126 -5.84 -0.75 -4.48
N HIS A 127 -4.62 -1.13 -4.85
CA HIS A 127 -4.33 -2.48 -5.38
C HIS A 127 -4.67 -3.55 -4.35
N ILE A 128 -4.20 -3.39 -3.10
CA ILE A 128 -4.46 -4.34 -2.01
C ILE A 128 -5.97 -4.46 -1.75
N LYS A 129 -6.70 -3.35 -1.70
CA LYS A 129 -8.15 -3.36 -1.43
C LYS A 129 -8.98 -3.90 -2.59
N ALA A 130 -8.54 -3.71 -3.82
CA ALA A 130 -9.16 -4.36 -4.98
C ALA A 130 -9.05 -5.89 -4.86
N VAL A 131 -7.86 -6.42 -4.55
CA VAL A 131 -7.66 -7.86 -4.31
C VAL A 131 -8.53 -8.36 -3.17
N GLU A 132 -8.56 -7.64 -2.03
CA GLU A 132 -9.43 -7.97 -0.89
C GLU A 132 -10.90 -8.09 -1.33
N ALA A 133 -11.40 -7.10 -2.07
CA ALA A 133 -12.80 -7.06 -2.48
C ALA A 133 -13.19 -8.26 -3.35
N PHE A 134 -12.32 -8.68 -4.25
CA PHE A 134 -12.56 -9.89 -5.07
C PHE A 134 -12.51 -11.16 -4.22
N LEU A 135 -11.48 -11.35 -3.41
CA LEU A 135 -11.30 -12.58 -2.63
C LEU A 135 -12.40 -12.77 -1.57
N LYS A 136 -12.87 -11.68 -0.94
CA LYS A 136 -13.95 -11.75 0.07
C LYS A 136 -15.34 -11.96 -0.54
N ASN A 137 -15.56 -11.67 -1.83
CA ASN A 137 -16.88 -11.78 -2.47
C ASN A 137 -17.02 -12.89 -3.51
N GLY A 138 -15.96 -13.55 -3.87
CA GLY A 138 -16.01 -14.63 -4.86
C GLY A 138 -14.99 -15.72 -4.59
N GLY A 139 -14.08 -15.48 -3.66
CA GLY A 139 -12.98 -16.39 -3.34
C GLY A 139 -11.93 -16.51 -4.46
N GLN A 140 -12.13 -15.81 -5.59
CA GLN A 140 -11.27 -15.93 -6.77
C GLN A 140 -11.06 -14.59 -7.45
N LEU A 141 -9.85 -14.43 -8.01
CA LEU A 141 -9.51 -13.35 -8.92
C LEU A 141 -9.62 -13.84 -10.38
N PRO A 142 -9.86 -12.94 -11.33
CA PRO A 142 -9.94 -13.29 -12.75
C PRO A 142 -8.57 -13.63 -13.38
N CYS A 143 -7.47 -13.37 -12.67
CA CYS A 143 -6.10 -13.61 -13.08
C CYS A 143 -5.23 -13.93 -11.88
N ASN A 144 -4.05 -14.50 -12.10
CA ASN A 144 -3.04 -14.66 -11.08
C ASN A 144 -2.40 -13.31 -10.76
N ILE A 145 -2.00 -13.10 -9.52
CA ILE A 145 -1.35 -11.87 -9.07
C ILE A 145 -0.04 -12.19 -8.39
N LYS A 146 0.99 -11.40 -8.74
CA LYS A 146 2.21 -11.21 -7.98
C LYS A 146 2.30 -9.75 -7.59
N ASP A 147 2.50 -9.47 -6.33
CA ASP A 147 2.54 -8.11 -5.81
C ASP A 147 3.90 -7.86 -5.14
N ARG A 148 4.60 -6.80 -5.61
CA ARG A 148 5.91 -6.40 -5.11
C ARG A 148 5.87 -4.94 -4.68
N LYS A 149 6.17 -4.69 -3.40
CA LYS A 149 6.33 -3.35 -2.85
C LYS A 149 7.80 -3.13 -2.43
N SER A 150 8.34 -1.98 -2.76
CA SER A 150 9.72 -1.61 -2.40
C SER A 150 9.78 -0.13 -2.01
N THR A 151 10.96 0.35 -1.66
CA THR A 151 11.21 1.79 -1.67
C THR A 151 11.55 2.26 -3.08
N ARG A 152 11.26 3.52 -3.38
CA ARG A 152 11.69 4.16 -4.61
C ARG A 152 13.21 4.12 -4.62
N LEU A 153 13.80 3.57 -5.67
CA LEU A 153 15.25 3.61 -5.81
C LEU A 153 15.67 5.06 -5.85
N ASN A 154 16.47 5.49 -4.88
CA ASN A 154 17.21 6.73 -5.02
C ASN A 154 18.13 6.56 -6.22
N SER A 155 17.74 7.12 -7.34
CA SER A 155 18.65 7.39 -8.45
C SER A 155 19.55 8.56 -8.04
N SER A 156 20.36 8.37 -7.00
CA SER A 156 21.50 9.22 -6.74
C SER A 156 22.57 8.83 -7.75
N HIS A 157 22.63 9.56 -8.82
CA HIS A 157 23.78 9.63 -9.71
C HIS A 157 24.75 10.68 -9.20
#